data_9eb98e834574578fb3e3523d4db64f93
#
_entry.id   9eb98e834574578fb3e3523d4db64f93
#
_cell.length_a   1.000
_cell.length_b   1.000
_cell.length_c   1.000
_cell.angle_alpha   90.00
_cell.angle_beta   90.00
_cell.angle_gamma   90.00
#
_symmetry.space_group_name_H-M   'P 1'
#
loop_
_entity.id
_entity.type
_entity.pdbx_description
1 polymer ?
#
loop_
_entity_poly.entity_id
_entity_poly.type
_entity_poly.pdbx_seq_one_letter_code
_entity_poly.pdbx_strand_id
1 'polypeptide(L)'
;DLEGTFQDQASSADLLVLNKIDLIDESKLKEVEARLREIEPEAPLVRSVRGQVEPNLLFPPDAMAVDRSGTAPTSTPHTHEAFSTTVWDVPEGAQEAQIEAELDDPSLLRAKGFVVTENGCRLIQLVGRRIEWSDADPAPDPRQIGRVILIRRTSEDTH
;
A
#
# COMPACT_ATOMS: atom_id res chain seq x y z
N ASP A 1 -23.60 11.44 16.26
CA ASP A 1 -23.63 10.03 16.62
C ASP A 1 -22.26 9.40 16.34
N LEU A 2 -21.58 8.89 17.39
CA LEU A 2 -20.21 8.34 17.27
C LEU A 2 -20.16 7.10 16.37
N GLU A 3 -21.21 6.32 16.33
CA GLU A 3 -21.27 5.10 15.51
C GLU A 3 -21.37 5.44 14.01
N GLY A 4 -22.19 6.42 13.64
CA GLY A 4 -22.27 6.90 12.26
C GLY A 4 -20.94 7.50 11.78
N THR A 5 -20.28 8.31 12.62
CA THR A 5 -18.98 8.90 12.29
C THR A 5 -17.90 7.82 12.09
N PHE A 6 -17.90 6.76 12.90
CA PHE A 6 -16.97 5.65 12.75
C PHE A 6 -17.21 4.90 11.43
N GLN A 7 -18.47 4.60 11.10
CA GLN A 7 -18.82 3.93 9.85
C GLN A 7 -18.42 4.76 8.62
N ASP A 8 -18.68 6.07 8.65
CA ASP A 8 -18.31 6.99 7.56
C ASP A 8 -16.80 7.06 7.36
N GLN A 9 -16.03 7.11 8.44
CA GLN A 9 -14.56 7.12 8.37
C GLN A 9 -14.00 5.78 7.88
N ALA A 10 -14.52 4.66 8.37
CA ALA A 10 -14.06 3.34 7.98
C ALA A 10 -14.39 3.04 6.51
N SER A 11 -15.59 3.39 6.03
CA SER A 11 -16.02 3.16 4.64
C SER A 11 -15.30 4.06 3.62
N SER A 12 -14.64 5.13 4.07
CA SER A 12 -13.85 6.02 3.23
C SER A 12 -12.35 5.75 3.30
N ALA A 13 -11.94 4.72 4.04
CA ALA A 13 -10.53 4.44 4.26
C ALA A 13 -9.90 3.66 3.09
N ASP A 14 -8.73 4.10 2.63
CA ASP A 14 -7.93 3.37 1.67
C ASP A 14 -7.04 2.29 2.32
N LEU A 15 -6.86 2.37 3.64
CA LEU A 15 -6.10 1.41 4.45
C LEU A 15 -6.64 1.43 5.88
N LEU A 16 -6.96 0.26 6.43
CA LEU A 16 -7.39 0.09 7.81
C LEU A 16 -6.23 -0.43 8.66
N VAL A 17 -5.95 0.21 9.79
CA VAL A 17 -4.98 -0.26 10.77
C VAL A 17 -5.70 -0.67 12.05
N LEU A 18 -5.74 -1.97 12.32
CA LEU A 18 -6.28 -2.53 13.55
C LEU A 18 -5.18 -2.62 14.60
N ASN A 19 -5.15 -1.63 15.48
CA ASN A 19 -4.13 -1.51 16.50
C ASN A 19 -4.54 -2.15 17.83
N LYS A 20 -3.55 -2.43 18.69
CA LYS A 20 -3.71 -3.02 20.03
C LYS A 20 -4.29 -4.44 19.99
N ILE A 21 -3.96 -5.22 18.97
CA ILE A 21 -4.43 -6.62 18.84
C ILE A 21 -3.93 -7.52 19.98
N ASP A 22 -2.86 -7.12 20.67
CA ASP A 22 -2.31 -7.78 21.87
C ASP A 22 -3.24 -7.72 23.11
N LEU A 23 -4.28 -6.89 23.09
CA LEU A 23 -5.22 -6.74 24.19
C LEU A 23 -6.48 -7.63 24.08
N ILE A 24 -6.63 -8.36 23.01
CA ILE A 24 -7.78 -9.23 22.75
C ILE A 24 -7.31 -10.60 22.27
N ASP A 25 -8.14 -11.61 22.42
CA ASP A 25 -7.88 -12.94 21.88
C ASP A 25 -8.17 -13.01 20.37
N GLU A 26 -7.67 -14.07 19.73
CA GLU A 26 -7.83 -14.27 18.28
C GLU A 26 -9.29 -14.43 17.84
N SER A 27 -10.17 -14.96 18.70
CA SER A 27 -11.60 -15.09 18.40
C SER A 27 -12.25 -13.71 18.30
N LYS A 28 -11.95 -12.84 19.26
CA LYS A 28 -12.45 -11.46 19.27
C LYS A 28 -11.84 -10.63 18.14
N LEU A 29 -10.57 -10.86 17.82
CA LEU A 29 -9.90 -10.22 16.70
C LEU A 29 -10.61 -10.53 15.38
N LYS A 30 -10.91 -11.80 15.11
CA LYS A 30 -11.65 -12.23 13.90
C LYS A 30 -13.06 -11.63 13.84
N GLU A 31 -13.76 -11.51 14.97
CA GLU A 31 -15.06 -10.85 15.03
C GLU A 31 -14.98 -9.37 14.63
N VAL A 32 -13.96 -8.65 15.14
CA VAL A 32 -13.73 -7.25 14.79
C VAL A 32 -13.36 -7.09 13.30
N GLU A 33 -12.48 -7.96 12.78
CA GLU A 33 -12.13 -7.96 11.36
C GLU A 33 -13.35 -8.23 10.47
N ALA A 34 -14.17 -9.21 10.82
CA ALA A 34 -15.39 -9.49 10.09
C ALA A 34 -16.34 -8.27 10.07
N ARG A 35 -16.48 -7.60 11.21
CA ARG A 35 -17.31 -6.39 11.31
C ARG A 35 -16.76 -5.24 10.47
N LEU A 36 -15.43 -5.06 10.43
CA LEU A 36 -14.79 -4.06 9.56
C LEU A 36 -15.01 -4.39 8.09
N ARG A 37 -14.96 -5.66 7.69
CA ARG A 37 -15.23 -6.11 6.32
C ARG A 37 -16.68 -5.92 5.87
N GLU A 38 -17.63 -5.89 6.79
CA GLU A 38 -19.01 -5.51 6.47
C GLU A 38 -19.15 -4.01 6.14
N ILE A 39 -18.30 -3.17 6.75
CA ILE A 39 -18.30 -1.71 6.55
C ILE A 39 -17.44 -1.34 5.33
N GLU A 40 -16.26 -1.90 5.26
CA GLU A 40 -15.29 -1.64 4.19
C GLU A 40 -14.69 -2.97 3.69
N PRO A 41 -15.25 -3.54 2.61
CA PRO A 41 -14.85 -4.86 2.12
C PRO A 41 -13.51 -4.85 1.37
N GLU A 42 -13.11 -3.72 0.80
CA GLU A 42 -12.00 -3.66 -0.16
C GLU A 42 -10.68 -3.12 0.42
N ALA A 43 -10.75 -2.17 1.35
CA ALA A 43 -9.54 -1.58 1.92
C ALA A 43 -8.66 -2.65 2.61
N PRO A 44 -7.35 -2.68 2.34
CA PRO A 44 -6.44 -3.55 3.07
C PRO A 44 -6.54 -3.29 4.58
N LEU A 45 -6.54 -4.38 5.37
CA LEU A 45 -6.53 -4.31 6.82
C LEU A 45 -5.17 -4.80 7.31
N VAL A 46 -4.48 -4.00 8.11
CA VAL A 46 -3.18 -4.29 8.69
C VAL A 46 -3.30 -4.39 10.21
N ARG A 47 -2.79 -5.46 10.78
CA ARG A 47 -2.73 -5.69 12.24
C ARG A 47 -1.53 -4.98 12.83
N SER A 48 -1.69 -4.38 14.01
CA SER A 48 -0.64 -3.63 14.69
C SER A 48 -0.69 -3.78 16.20
N VAL A 49 0.47 -3.72 16.83
CA VAL A 49 0.66 -3.65 18.28
C VAL A 49 1.39 -2.36 18.60
N ARG A 50 0.86 -1.58 19.54
CA ARG A 50 1.46 -0.30 19.99
C ARG A 50 1.75 0.69 18.85
N GLY A 51 0.92 0.68 17.78
CA GLY A 51 1.10 1.56 16.63
C GLY A 51 2.29 1.21 15.74
N GLN A 52 2.86 0.01 15.89
CA GLN A 52 3.96 -0.46 15.04
C GLN A 52 3.40 -0.88 13.69
N VAL A 53 3.43 0.04 12.74
CA VAL A 53 3.06 -0.15 11.34
C VAL A 53 4.31 0.07 10.51
N GLU A 54 4.50 -0.74 9.47
CA GLU A 54 5.61 -0.54 8.53
C GLU A 54 5.55 0.89 7.95
N PRO A 55 6.56 1.75 8.20
CA PRO A 55 6.49 3.16 7.78
C PRO A 55 6.27 3.34 6.27
N ASN A 56 6.79 2.43 5.45
CA ASN A 56 6.65 2.48 3.99
C ASN A 56 5.19 2.31 3.52
N LEU A 57 4.32 1.68 4.33
CA LEU A 57 2.88 1.60 4.03
C LEU A 57 2.21 2.97 4.11
N LEU A 58 2.66 3.81 5.04
CA LEU A 58 2.11 5.15 5.24
C LEU A 58 2.80 6.17 4.34
N PHE A 59 4.13 6.08 4.24
CA PHE A 59 4.99 7.00 3.51
C PHE A 59 5.91 6.22 2.57
N PRO A 60 5.42 5.84 1.36
CA PRO A 60 6.24 5.10 0.40
C PRO A 60 7.53 5.87 0.09
N PRO A 61 8.70 5.21 0.13
CA PRO A 61 9.97 5.84 -0.24
C PRO A 61 9.95 6.27 -1.72
N ASP A 62 10.89 7.08 -2.13
CA ASP A 62 11.15 7.28 -3.56
C ASP A 62 12.02 6.12 -4.13
N ALA A 63 11.99 5.96 -5.46
CA ALA A 63 12.72 4.86 -6.12
C ALA A 63 14.24 4.92 -5.89
N MET A 64 14.80 6.10 -5.68
CA MET A 64 16.22 6.28 -5.39
C MET A 64 16.60 5.89 -3.97
N ALA A 65 15.65 6.02 -3.03
CA ALA A 65 15.88 5.59 -1.66
C ALA A 65 15.93 4.05 -1.55
N VAL A 66 15.10 3.36 -2.34
CA VAL A 66 15.09 1.89 -2.42
C VAL A 66 16.43 1.35 -2.93
N ASP A 67 16.99 1.95 -3.99
CA ASP A 67 18.29 1.54 -4.54
C ASP A 67 19.44 1.66 -3.54
N ARG A 68 19.39 2.66 -2.66
CA ARG A 68 20.45 2.90 -1.66
C ARG A 68 20.36 1.97 -0.46
N SER A 69 19.18 1.49 -0.13
CA SER A 69 18.99 0.65 1.05
C SER A 69 19.25 -0.84 0.79
N GLY A 70 19.36 -1.26 -0.49
CA GLY A 70 19.44 -2.66 -0.87
C GLY A 70 18.23 -3.42 -0.31
N THR A 71 17.46 -4.07 -1.13
CA THR A 71 16.23 -4.79 -0.75
C THR A 71 16.46 -5.80 0.37
N ALA A 72 16.49 -5.34 1.61
CA ALA A 72 16.31 -6.21 2.76
C ALA A 72 14.83 -6.11 3.16
N PRO A 73 14.10 -7.23 3.32
CA PRO A 73 12.80 -7.18 3.96
C PRO A 73 13.01 -6.60 5.36
N THR A 74 12.47 -5.43 5.61
CA THR A 74 12.48 -4.83 6.95
C THR A 74 11.41 -5.54 7.77
N SER A 75 11.69 -6.77 8.16
CA SER A 75 10.91 -7.45 9.18
C SER A 75 11.35 -6.90 10.53
N THR A 76 10.62 -5.96 11.08
CA THR A 76 10.67 -5.69 12.51
C THR A 76 10.16 -6.94 13.24
N PRO A 77 10.88 -7.45 14.28
CA PRO A 77 10.61 -8.78 14.88
C PRO A 77 9.27 -8.93 15.60
N HIS A 78 8.35 -7.99 15.48
CA HIS A 78 7.09 -7.94 16.24
C HIS A 78 5.83 -7.69 15.41
N THR A 79 5.93 -7.68 14.08
CA THR A 79 4.76 -7.52 13.20
C THR A 79 4.34 -8.89 12.70
N HIS A 80 3.10 -9.28 12.96
CA HIS A 80 2.51 -10.53 12.48
C HIS A 80 2.29 -10.57 10.96
N GLU A 81 2.63 -9.50 10.25
CA GLU A 81 2.53 -9.39 8.79
C GLU A 81 3.88 -8.96 8.22
N ALA A 82 4.35 -9.66 7.19
CA ALA A 82 5.55 -9.31 6.46
C ALA A 82 5.18 -8.55 5.18
N PHE A 83 6.00 -7.54 4.85
CA PHE A 83 5.83 -6.73 3.65
C PHE A 83 7.11 -6.75 2.82
N SER A 84 6.97 -6.72 1.51
CA SER A 84 8.10 -6.58 0.58
C SER A 84 7.99 -5.26 -0.17
N THR A 85 9.13 -4.61 -0.38
CA THR A 85 9.24 -3.41 -1.22
C THR A 85 10.07 -3.76 -2.44
N THR A 86 9.53 -3.55 -3.62
CA THR A 86 10.20 -3.79 -4.90
C THR A 86 10.07 -2.58 -5.81
N VAL A 87 10.94 -2.48 -6.80
CA VAL A 87 10.84 -1.48 -7.86
C VAL A 87 10.42 -2.18 -9.14
N TRP A 88 9.42 -1.65 -9.80
CA TRP A 88 8.98 -2.07 -11.12
C TRP A 88 9.39 -1.03 -12.15
N ASP A 89 10.17 -1.46 -13.14
CA ASP A 89 10.57 -0.62 -14.26
C ASP A 89 9.47 -0.66 -15.33
N VAL A 90 8.82 0.49 -15.56
CA VAL A 90 7.73 0.64 -16.52
C VAL A 90 8.31 1.16 -17.83
N PRO A 91 8.03 0.49 -18.98
CA PRO A 91 8.48 0.96 -20.28
C PRO A 91 7.94 2.36 -20.60
N GLU A 92 8.75 3.18 -21.25
CA GLU A 92 8.33 4.50 -21.72
C GLU A 92 7.21 4.37 -22.76
N GLY A 93 6.16 5.16 -22.63
CA GLY A 93 5.00 5.14 -23.50
C GLY A 93 3.98 4.03 -23.22
N ALA A 94 4.10 3.35 -22.08
CA ALA A 94 3.07 2.42 -21.64
C ALA A 94 1.73 3.14 -21.44
N GLN A 95 0.64 2.47 -21.80
CA GLN A 95 -0.70 3.03 -21.62
C GLN A 95 -1.13 2.96 -20.15
N GLU A 96 -1.79 4.00 -19.65
CA GLU A 96 -2.28 4.05 -18.27
C GLU A 96 -3.12 2.81 -17.93
N ALA A 97 -4.03 2.39 -18.82
CA ALA A 97 -4.84 1.21 -18.62
C ALA A 97 -4.04 -0.10 -18.48
N GLN A 98 -2.89 -0.21 -19.17
CA GLN A 98 -2.01 -1.37 -19.01
C GLN A 98 -1.29 -1.35 -17.66
N ILE A 99 -0.86 -0.16 -17.21
CA ILE A 99 -0.24 0.02 -15.91
C ILE A 99 -1.24 -0.32 -14.80
N GLU A 100 -2.48 0.15 -14.90
CA GLU A 100 -3.55 -0.17 -13.95
C GLU A 100 -3.84 -1.67 -13.88
N ALA A 101 -3.86 -2.36 -15.01
CA ALA A 101 -4.07 -3.81 -15.07
C ALA A 101 -2.95 -4.59 -14.37
N GLU A 102 -1.69 -4.13 -14.45
CA GLU A 102 -0.55 -4.74 -13.74
C GLU A 102 -0.58 -4.46 -12.22
N LEU A 103 -1.24 -3.39 -11.81
CA LEU A 103 -1.41 -3.02 -10.41
C LEU A 103 -2.66 -3.68 -9.76
N ASP A 104 -3.48 -4.39 -10.52
CA ASP A 104 -4.64 -5.14 -9.99
C ASP A 104 -4.21 -6.46 -9.34
N ASP A 105 -3.46 -6.34 -8.25
CA ASP A 105 -2.89 -7.44 -7.45
C ASP A 105 -3.40 -7.32 -6.00
N PRO A 106 -4.16 -8.32 -5.50
CA PRO A 106 -4.69 -8.29 -4.13
C PRO A 106 -3.62 -8.20 -3.03
N SER A 107 -2.39 -8.63 -3.31
CA SER A 107 -1.27 -8.51 -2.38
C SER A 107 -0.67 -7.11 -2.34
N LEU A 108 -0.92 -6.30 -3.38
CA LEU A 108 -0.38 -4.96 -3.50
C LEU A 108 -1.14 -3.98 -2.60
N LEU A 109 -0.44 -3.35 -1.68
CA LEU A 109 -1.01 -2.41 -0.73
C LEU A 109 -0.76 -0.95 -1.11
N ARG A 110 0.40 -0.70 -1.73
CA ARG A 110 0.83 0.64 -2.16
C ARG A 110 1.62 0.55 -3.45
N ALA A 111 1.41 1.53 -4.32
CA ALA A 111 2.32 1.82 -5.43
C ALA A 111 2.53 3.33 -5.55
N LYS A 112 3.74 3.75 -5.94
CA LYS A 112 4.04 5.15 -6.22
C LYS A 112 5.21 5.25 -7.18
N GLY A 113 5.08 6.09 -8.22
CA GLY A 113 6.17 6.37 -9.13
C GLY A 113 5.80 7.35 -10.23
N PHE A 114 6.82 7.81 -10.94
CA PHE A 114 6.65 8.67 -12.10
C PHE A 114 6.85 7.85 -13.38
N VAL A 115 5.92 7.94 -14.29
CA VAL A 115 5.93 7.19 -15.56
C VAL A 115 5.62 8.10 -16.74
N VAL A 116 6.17 7.77 -17.91
CA VAL A 116 5.82 8.45 -19.16
C VAL A 116 4.78 7.60 -19.86
N THR A 117 3.56 8.13 -19.93
CA THR A 117 2.40 7.51 -20.58
C THR A 117 2.05 8.23 -21.87
N GLU A 118 0.99 7.82 -22.52
CA GLU A 118 0.39 8.55 -23.67
C GLU A 118 -0.05 9.98 -23.28
N ASN A 119 -0.24 10.26 -21.99
CA ASN A 119 -0.66 11.56 -21.47
C ASN A 119 0.52 12.40 -20.91
N GLY A 120 1.77 11.96 -21.19
CA GLY A 120 2.98 12.63 -20.70
C GLY A 120 3.55 12.03 -19.42
N CYS A 121 4.38 12.81 -18.72
CA CYS A 121 4.96 12.38 -17.45
C CYS A 121 3.92 12.53 -16.33
N ARG A 122 3.54 11.41 -15.74
CA ARG A 122 2.48 11.33 -14.73
C ARG A 122 3.01 10.71 -13.44
N LEU A 123 2.49 11.17 -12.32
CA LEU A 123 2.62 10.49 -11.03
C LEU A 123 1.47 9.52 -10.87
N ILE A 124 1.78 8.24 -10.69
CA ILE A 124 0.81 7.24 -10.26
C ILE A 124 0.95 6.98 -8.76
N GLN A 125 -0.18 6.88 -8.08
CA GLN A 125 -0.28 6.47 -6.69
C GLN A 125 -1.39 5.44 -6.53
N LEU A 126 -1.10 4.35 -5.82
CA LEU A 126 -2.09 3.35 -5.41
C LEU A 126 -2.06 3.22 -3.90
N VAL A 127 -3.24 3.25 -3.29
CA VAL A 127 -3.47 2.91 -1.88
C VAL A 127 -4.63 1.95 -1.80
N GLY A 128 -4.38 0.73 -1.34
CA GLY A 128 -5.40 -0.31 -1.37
C GLY A 128 -5.83 -0.63 -2.81
N ARG A 129 -7.07 -0.31 -3.13
CA ARG A 129 -7.64 -0.52 -4.48
C ARG A 129 -7.76 0.78 -5.28
N ARG A 130 -7.53 1.92 -4.65
CA ARG A 130 -7.68 3.21 -5.29
C ARG A 130 -6.40 3.62 -6.01
N ILE A 131 -6.51 3.84 -7.32
CA ILE A 131 -5.45 4.38 -8.17
C ILE A 131 -5.75 5.86 -8.45
N GLU A 132 -4.75 6.70 -8.29
CA GLU A 132 -4.80 8.13 -8.61
C GLU A 132 -3.68 8.48 -9.57
N TRP A 133 -4.04 9.27 -10.58
CA TRP A 133 -3.12 9.86 -11.54
C TRP A 133 -3.08 11.37 -11.36
N SER A 134 -1.90 11.93 -11.34
CA SER A 134 -1.70 13.39 -11.33
C SER A 134 -0.53 13.79 -12.24
N ASP A 135 -0.51 15.05 -12.61
CA ASP A 135 0.62 15.58 -13.36
C ASP A 135 1.87 15.57 -12.49
N ALA A 136 3.02 15.31 -13.12
CA ALA A 136 4.31 15.31 -12.45
C ALA A 136 4.81 16.76 -12.27
N ASP A 137 4.23 17.49 -11.30
CA ASP A 137 4.59 18.86 -10.96
C ASP A 137 4.91 18.97 -9.46
N PRO A 138 6.14 19.42 -9.09
CA PRO A 138 7.28 19.73 -9.97
C PRO A 138 7.85 18.52 -10.71
N ALA A 139 8.54 18.79 -11.82
CA ALA A 139 9.17 17.72 -12.62
C ALA A 139 10.10 16.86 -11.75
N PRO A 140 9.97 15.53 -11.79
CA PRO A 140 10.78 14.63 -10.98
C PRO A 140 12.24 14.57 -11.49
N ASP A 141 13.12 14.02 -10.65
CA ASP A 141 14.47 13.65 -11.09
C ASP A 141 14.35 12.62 -12.23
N PRO A 142 15.08 12.81 -13.36
CA PRO A 142 15.01 11.87 -14.49
C PRO A 142 15.28 10.40 -14.12
N ARG A 143 16.05 10.15 -13.05
CA ARG A 143 16.34 8.81 -12.55
C ARG A 143 15.16 8.14 -11.83
N GLN A 144 14.13 8.88 -11.51
CA GLN A 144 12.89 8.36 -10.90
C GLN A 144 11.83 8.02 -11.94
N ILE A 145 11.99 8.53 -13.18
CA ILE A 145 11.04 8.31 -14.25
C ILE A 145 11.10 6.86 -14.75
N GLY A 146 9.94 6.26 -14.99
CA GLY A 146 9.80 4.87 -15.39
C GLY A 146 9.91 3.87 -14.24
N ARG A 147 9.97 4.33 -12.98
CA ARG A 147 10.19 3.47 -11.81
C ARG A 147 9.06 3.61 -10.81
N VAL A 148 8.35 2.53 -10.57
CA VAL A 148 7.23 2.46 -9.63
C VAL A 148 7.63 1.58 -8.46
N ILE A 149 7.54 2.12 -7.24
CA ILE A 149 7.72 1.36 -6.02
C ILE A 149 6.45 0.61 -5.71
N LEU A 150 6.57 -0.66 -5.43
CA LEU A 150 5.49 -1.56 -5.07
C LEU A 150 5.72 -2.10 -3.67
N ILE A 151 4.71 -1.96 -2.81
CA ILE A 151 4.70 -2.54 -1.46
C ILE A 151 3.62 -3.59 -1.41
N ARG A 152 4.03 -4.86 -1.21
CA ARG A 152 3.14 -6.02 -1.18
C ARG A 152 3.14 -6.67 0.19
N ARG A 153 1.99 -7.25 0.55
CA ARG A 153 1.92 -8.21 1.65
C ARG A 153 2.60 -9.50 1.22
N THR A 154 3.51 -9.98 2.04
CA THR A 154 4.11 -11.30 1.83
C THR A 154 3.23 -12.32 2.54
N SER A 155 2.75 -13.35 1.82
CA SER A 155 2.13 -14.50 2.47
C SER A 155 3.21 -15.20 3.30
N GLU A 156 2.97 -15.43 4.58
CA GLU A 156 3.74 -16.43 5.31
C GLU A 156 3.41 -17.78 4.67
N ASP A 157 4.37 -18.35 3.95
CA ASP A 157 4.32 -19.76 3.57
C ASP A 157 4.28 -20.55 4.88
N THR A 158 3.10 -21.08 5.18
CA THR A 158 2.90 -22.04 6.26
C THR A 158 3.66 -23.31 5.88
N HIS A 159 4.82 -23.51 6.51
CA HIS A 159 5.51 -24.78 6.53
C HIS A 159 5.06 -25.55 7.76
#